data_6786d89a2becfe1243ead0d0226c706a
#
_entry.id   6786d89a2becfe1243ead0d0226c706a
#
_cell.length_a   1.000
_cell.length_b   1.000
_cell.length_c   1.000
_cell.angle_alpha   90.00
_cell.angle_beta   90.00
_cell.angle_gamma   90.00
#
_symmetry.space_group_name_H-M   'P 1'
#
loop_
_entity.id
_entity.type
_entity.pdbx_description
1 polymer ?
#
loop_
_entity_poly.entity_id
_entity_poly.type
_entity_poly.pdbx_seq_one_letter_code
_entity_poly.pdbx_strand_id
1 'polypeptide(L)' 'MIAAVRGEVLDIALDHVVIDAAGVGYKVMATPATLATLRRGAEARLITA' A
#
# COMPACT_ATOMS: atom_id res chain seq x y z
N MET A 1 -7.07 -10.51 11.67
CA MET A 1 -6.31 -10.57 10.39
C MET A 1 -6.86 -9.53 9.44
N ILE A 2 -6.00 -8.73 8.82
CA ILE A 2 -6.40 -7.76 7.81
C ILE A 2 -6.33 -8.44 6.45
N ALA A 3 -7.45 -8.45 5.72
CA ALA A 3 -7.51 -9.13 4.43
C ALA A 3 -7.27 -8.18 3.25
N ALA A 4 -7.50 -6.88 3.43
CA ALA A 4 -7.29 -5.88 2.39
C ALA A 4 -7.11 -4.49 3.02
N VAL A 5 -6.35 -3.64 2.31
CA VAL A 5 -6.16 -2.23 2.70
C VAL A 5 -6.43 -1.37 1.47
N ARG A 6 -7.21 -0.31 1.64
CA ARG A 6 -7.47 0.68 0.60
C ARG A 6 -7.20 2.08 1.16
N GLY A 7 -6.48 2.88 0.41
CA GLY A 7 -6.22 4.24 0.81
C GLY A 7 -5.24 4.93 -0.12
N GLU A 8 -4.77 6.10 0.30
CA GLU A 8 -3.81 6.88 -0.47
C GLU A 8 -2.40 6.35 -0.28
N VAL A 9 -1.68 6.19 -1.38
CA VAL A 9 -0.28 5.78 -1.33
C VAL A 9 0.57 6.96 -0.87
N LEU A 10 1.19 6.84 0.31
CA LEU A 10 2.04 7.87 0.87
C LEU A 10 3.49 7.70 0.44
N ASP A 11 3.97 6.46 0.39
CA ASP A 11 5.37 6.19 0.06
C ASP A 11 5.49 4.78 -0.51
N ILE A 12 6.48 4.59 -1.39
CA ILE A 12 6.77 3.31 -2.02
C ILE A 12 8.25 3.02 -1.81
N ALA A 13 8.55 1.85 -1.23
CA ALA A 13 9.91 1.38 -1.02
C ALA A 13 10.18 0.14 -1.86
N LEU A 14 11.33 -0.51 -1.64
CA LEU A 14 11.72 -1.67 -2.44
C LEU A 14 10.89 -2.91 -2.13
N ASP A 15 10.38 -3.02 -0.91
CA ASP A 15 9.69 -4.23 -0.44
C ASP A 15 8.36 -3.94 0.24
N HIS A 16 7.95 -2.67 0.31
CA HIS A 16 6.70 -2.30 0.96
C HIS A 16 6.16 -0.99 0.42
N VAL A 17 4.92 -0.73 0.75
CA VAL A 17 4.24 0.53 0.47
C VAL A 17 3.57 1.01 1.75
N VAL A 18 3.52 2.33 1.95
CA VAL A 18 2.79 2.93 3.07
C VAL A 18 1.50 3.51 2.52
N ILE A 19 0.38 3.06 3.07
CA ILE A 19 -0.95 3.47 2.63
C ILE A 19 -1.66 4.15 3.80
N ASP A 20 -2.19 5.33 3.55
CA ASP A 20 -3.01 6.06 4.51
C ASP A 20 -4.46 5.63 4.32
N ALA A 21 -4.98 4.88 5.29
CA ALA A 21 -6.36 4.47 5.31
C ALA A 21 -7.04 5.09 6.53
N ALA A 22 -7.97 6.00 6.31
CA ALA A 22 -8.72 6.70 7.35
C ALA A 22 -7.80 7.39 8.38
N GLY A 23 -6.72 7.98 7.94
CA GLY A 23 -5.79 8.70 8.80
C GLY A 23 -4.72 7.82 9.46
N VAL A 24 -4.72 6.52 9.19
CA VAL A 24 -3.72 5.59 9.74
C VAL A 24 -2.81 5.14 8.61
N GLY A 25 -1.49 5.28 8.80
CA GLY A 25 -0.51 4.79 7.85
C GLY A 25 -0.20 3.31 8.09
N TYR A 26 -0.46 2.49 7.08
CA TYR A 26 -0.17 1.06 7.13
C TYR A 26 1.04 0.73 6.28
N LYS A 27 1.99 -0.01 6.83
CA LYS A 27 3.10 -0.57 6.07
C LYS A 27 2.66 -1.92 5.53
N VAL A 28 2.56 -2.01 4.21
CA VAL A 28 2.10 -3.22 3.54
C VAL A 28 3.26 -3.81 2.75
N MET A 29 3.68 -5.01 3.10
CA MET A 29 4.73 -5.71 2.38
C MET A 29 4.18 -6.17 1.04
N ALA A 30 4.95 -5.97 -0.02
CA ALA A 30 4.52 -6.30 -1.37
C ALA A 30 5.72 -6.66 -2.24
N THR A 31 5.45 -7.41 -3.31
CA THR A 31 6.48 -7.76 -4.28
C THR A 31 6.84 -6.55 -5.14
N PRO A 32 8.07 -6.51 -5.72
CA PRO A 32 8.43 -5.42 -6.62
C PRO A 32 7.48 -5.27 -7.80
N ALA A 33 6.93 -6.37 -8.31
CA ALA A 33 5.97 -6.31 -9.40
C ALA A 33 4.69 -5.56 -9.00
N THR A 34 4.20 -5.81 -7.80
CA THR A 34 3.03 -5.10 -7.26
C THR A 34 3.36 -3.63 -7.02
N LEU A 35 4.52 -3.35 -6.43
CA LEU A 35 4.93 -1.98 -6.14
C LEU A 35 5.07 -1.14 -7.41
N ALA A 36 5.48 -1.75 -8.51
CA ALA A 36 5.63 -1.06 -9.78
C ALA A 36 4.30 -0.57 -10.36
N THR A 37 3.17 -1.12 -9.91
CA THR A 37 1.84 -0.70 -10.38
C THR A 37 1.27 0.47 -9.58
N LEU A 38 1.92 0.85 -8.48
CA LEU A 38 1.41 1.86 -7.56
C LEU A 38 1.98 3.23 -7.89
N ARG A 39 1.25 4.27 -7.50
CA ARG A 39 1.69 5.66 -7.66
C ARG A 39 1.49 6.43 -6.38
N ARG A 40 2.50 7.17 -5.97
CA ARG A 40 2.43 8.05 -4.83
C ARG A 40 1.34 9.11 -5.04
N GLY A 41 0.50 9.31 -4.02
CA GLY A 41 -0.60 10.27 -4.09
C GLY A 41 -1.89 9.72 -4.68
N ALA A 42 -1.87 8.53 -5.29
CA ALA A 42 -3.05 7.90 -5.85
C ALA A 42 -3.67 6.92 -4.85
N GLU A 43 -4.94 6.59 -5.06
CA GLU A 43 -5.60 5.57 -4.25
C GLU A 43 -5.22 4.19 -4.75
N ALA A 44 -4.98 3.28 -3.82
CA ALA A 44 -4.69 1.89 -4.13
C ALA A 44 -5.43 0.97 -3.17
N ARG A 45 -5.71 -0.23 -3.64
CA ARG A 45 -6.27 -1.30 -2.80
C ARG A 45 -5.38 -2.52 -2.92
N LEU A 46 -4.93 -3.02 -1.77
CA LEU A 46 -4.05 -4.18 -1.72
C LEU A 46 -4.68 -5.26 -0.88
N ILE A 47 -4.58 -6.50 -1.35
CA ILE A 47 -5.03 -7.67 -0.60
C ILE A 47 -3.83 -8.14 0.21
N THR A 48 -4.04 -8.29 1.51
CA THR A 48 -3.00 -8.71 2.43
C THR A 48 -3.34 -10.08 3.00
N ALA A 49 -2.33 -10.77 3.46
CA ALA A 49 -2.53 -12.07 4.10
C ALA A 49 -2.85 -11.93 5.57
#